data_e1c1c87631f6ba7d503e1b866dc6c911
#
_entry.id   e1c1c87631f6ba7d503e1b866dc6c911
#
_cell.length_a   1.000
_cell.length_b   1.000
_cell.length_c   1.000
_cell.angle_alpha   90.00
_cell.angle_beta   90.00
_cell.angle_gamma   90.00
#
_symmetry.space_group_name_H-M   'P 1'
#
loop_
_entity.id
_entity.type
_entity.pdbx_description
1 polymer ?
#
loop_
_entity_poly.entity_id
_entity_poly.type
_entity_poly.pdbx_seq_one_letter_code
_entity_poly.pdbx_strand_id
1 'polypeptide(L)'
;MKLLTAILLFIPLLAVMVTPVRADSAHMSGKQIMEEVYRRHEQFPYIYEEQVMVLIDAAGNRDTRKLRRYSRLDSADNGRYLLLFDDPPEVRGVGLLTTIQHPDSIQAGIYLPAFGDKLIESIGQNESESFLGTDFSVYDLLPEPLEKYHFQRQSDNMIGEVNYFIIDIYKQNNAQRGDIPPYKRHYIRQDNYYITRTDTFDRHGRIYKQQTHHDLKPLGGQMWRANMMLMENMKTRHQTLIKIERRVFSRDYVPESLFTLQWLIDNQHMSDEKETTENDKGTAASVDAGSLTLGRL
;
A
#
# COMPACT_ATOMS: atom_id res chain seq x y z
N MET A 1 59.60 -21.17 54.74
CA MET A 1 58.32 -20.51 54.54
C MET A 1 58.47 -19.48 53.42
N LYS A 2 58.01 -19.79 52.22
CA LYS A 2 58.04 -18.86 51.04
C LYS A 2 56.62 -18.40 50.81
N LEU A 3 56.35 -17.09 51.00
CA LEU A 3 55.08 -16.48 50.63
C LEU A 3 55.07 -16.27 49.11
N LEU A 4 54.10 -16.86 48.42
CA LEU A 4 53.75 -16.52 47.04
C LEU A 4 52.73 -15.39 47.07
N THR A 5 53.12 -14.24 46.56
CA THR A 5 52.22 -13.09 46.33
C THR A 5 51.59 -13.26 44.96
N ALA A 6 50.29 -13.52 44.89
CA ALA A 6 49.50 -13.57 43.65
C ALA A 6 49.13 -12.13 43.26
N ILE A 7 49.60 -11.68 42.12
CA ILE A 7 49.20 -10.40 41.48
C ILE A 7 47.98 -10.67 40.64
N LEU A 8 46.81 -10.18 41.07
CA LEU A 8 45.59 -10.17 40.27
C LEU A 8 45.66 -9.04 39.26
N LEU A 9 45.82 -9.38 37.98
CA LEU A 9 45.73 -8.44 36.88
C LEU A 9 44.28 -8.10 36.58
N PHE A 10 43.83 -6.91 36.94
CA PHE A 10 42.49 -6.38 36.63
C PHE A 10 42.54 -5.79 35.23
N ILE A 11 41.97 -6.52 34.22
CA ILE A 11 41.81 -6.00 32.86
C ILE A 11 40.47 -5.26 32.83
N PRO A 12 40.45 -3.93 32.63
CA PRO A 12 39.18 -3.23 32.45
C PRO A 12 38.56 -3.61 31.10
N LEU A 13 37.39 -4.25 31.14
CA LEU A 13 36.56 -4.53 29.98
C LEU A 13 36.03 -3.18 29.47
N LEU A 14 36.65 -2.64 28.42
CA LEU A 14 36.19 -1.45 27.74
C LEU A 14 34.93 -1.80 26.95
N ALA A 15 33.76 -1.55 27.52
CA ALA A 15 32.46 -1.67 26.80
C ALA A 15 32.40 -0.59 25.72
N VAL A 16 32.68 -0.96 24.49
CA VAL A 16 32.41 -0.09 23.32
C VAL A 16 30.90 0.06 23.21
N MET A 17 30.39 1.19 23.69
CA MET A 17 29.01 1.61 23.41
C MET A 17 28.91 1.92 21.92
N VAL A 18 28.42 0.95 21.15
CA VAL A 18 27.99 1.18 19.78
C VAL A 18 26.69 1.99 19.85
N THR A 19 26.83 3.32 19.83
CA THR A 19 25.67 4.19 19.63
C THR A 19 25.13 3.90 18.22
N PRO A 20 23.84 3.57 18.06
CA PRO A 20 23.27 3.45 16.72
C PRO A 20 23.43 4.83 16.05
N VAL A 21 24.17 4.87 14.94
CA VAL A 21 24.22 6.04 14.07
C VAL A 21 22.80 6.25 13.55
N ARG A 22 22.08 7.14 14.21
CA ARG A 22 20.81 7.66 13.69
C ARG A 22 21.20 8.50 12.48
N ALA A 23 20.95 7.99 11.28
CA ALA A 23 21.19 8.74 10.07
C ALA A 23 20.51 10.11 10.25
N ASP A 24 21.30 11.18 10.15
CA ASP A 24 20.80 12.54 10.30
C ASP A 24 19.84 12.79 9.14
N SER A 25 18.56 12.68 9.41
CA SER A 25 17.48 12.81 8.40
C SER A 25 17.50 14.20 7.73
N ALA A 26 18.17 15.17 8.32
CA ALA A 26 18.31 16.53 7.77
C ALA A 26 19.04 16.53 6.41
N HIS A 27 19.98 15.61 6.19
CA HIS A 27 20.83 15.55 5.00
C HIS A 27 20.39 14.47 3.97
N MET A 28 19.32 13.70 4.24
CA MET A 28 18.86 12.67 3.30
C MET A 28 18.30 13.29 2.04
N SER A 29 18.70 12.76 0.89
CA SER A 29 18.08 13.06 -0.41
C SER A 29 16.67 12.47 -0.51
N GLY A 30 15.89 12.91 -1.50
CA GLY A 30 14.55 12.35 -1.76
C GLY A 30 14.57 10.83 -2.00
N LYS A 31 15.55 10.32 -2.76
CA LYS A 31 15.72 8.88 -3.01
C LYS A 31 16.03 8.12 -1.72
N GLN A 32 16.93 8.61 -0.89
CA GLN A 32 17.26 7.97 0.39
C GLN A 32 16.07 7.91 1.35
N ILE A 33 15.22 8.95 1.37
CA ILE A 33 13.98 8.96 2.16
C ILE A 33 13.03 7.87 1.64
N MET A 34 12.85 7.73 0.32
CA MET A 34 12.01 6.70 -0.25
C MET A 34 12.56 5.28 -0.03
N GLU A 35 13.87 5.08 -0.11
CA GLU A 35 14.52 3.81 0.27
C GLU A 35 14.21 3.44 1.72
N GLU A 36 14.23 4.42 2.64
CA GLU A 36 13.88 4.20 4.03
C GLU A 36 12.38 3.91 4.24
N VAL A 37 11.48 4.56 3.47
CA VAL A 37 10.04 4.23 3.44
C VAL A 37 9.84 2.75 3.10
N TYR A 38 10.46 2.27 2.03
CA TYR A 38 10.31 0.88 1.57
C TYR A 38 10.94 -0.09 2.56
N ARG A 39 12.14 0.20 3.04
CA ARG A 39 12.82 -0.63 4.04
C ARG A 39 11.97 -0.84 5.29
N ARG A 40 11.24 0.18 5.74
CA ARG A 40 10.38 0.08 6.94
C ARG A 40 9.06 -0.62 6.67
N HIS A 41 8.45 -0.37 5.53
CA HIS A 41 7.05 -0.70 5.31
C HIS A 41 6.82 -1.88 4.35
N GLU A 42 7.85 -2.35 3.62
CA GLU A 42 7.73 -3.49 2.71
C GLU A 42 8.40 -4.76 3.25
N GLN A 43 8.33 -4.99 4.57
CA GLN A 43 9.01 -6.11 5.21
C GLN A 43 8.32 -7.46 5.02
N PHE A 44 7.03 -7.45 4.66
CA PHE A 44 6.25 -8.69 4.50
C PHE A 44 5.90 -8.93 3.04
N PRO A 45 6.43 -10.01 2.45
CA PRO A 45 6.20 -10.33 1.05
C PRO A 45 4.81 -10.93 0.78
N TYR A 46 4.09 -11.36 1.81
CA TYR A 46 2.80 -12.02 1.67
C TYR A 46 1.75 -11.29 2.52
N ILE A 47 0.75 -10.70 1.84
CA ILE A 47 -0.31 -9.92 2.51
C ILE A 47 -1.65 -10.38 1.96
N TYR A 48 -2.53 -10.80 2.85
CA TYR A 48 -3.96 -10.99 2.61
C TYR A 48 -4.74 -9.91 3.33
N GLU A 49 -5.74 -9.32 2.68
CA GLU A 49 -6.63 -8.32 3.26
C GLU A 49 -8.08 -8.55 2.85
N GLU A 50 -8.98 -8.43 3.82
CA GLU A 50 -10.42 -8.26 3.60
C GLU A 50 -10.73 -6.76 3.65
N GLN A 51 -11.40 -6.25 2.63
CA GLN A 51 -11.59 -4.82 2.43
C GLN A 51 -13.05 -4.50 2.12
N VAL A 52 -13.50 -3.35 2.62
CA VAL A 52 -14.71 -2.69 2.16
C VAL A 52 -14.31 -1.45 1.37
N MET A 53 -14.82 -1.36 0.15
CA MET A 53 -14.62 -0.22 -0.73
C MET A 53 -15.94 0.52 -0.90
N VAL A 54 -15.95 1.83 -0.71
CA VAL A 54 -17.12 2.69 -0.89
C VAL A 54 -16.80 3.72 -1.97
N LEU A 55 -17.53 3.68 -3.07
CA LEU A 55 -17.47 4.67 -4.15
C LEU A 55 -18.54 5.72 -3.86
N ILE A 56 -18.17 7.00 -3.92
CA ILE A 56 -19.05 8.13 -3.61
C ILE A 56 -19.01 9.06 -4.82
N ASP A 57 -20.16 9.24 -5.48
CA ASP A 57 -20.27 10.13 -6.63
C ASP A 57 -20.40 11.62 -6.21
N ALA A 58 -20.38 12.51 -7.20
CA ALA A 58 -20.50 13.95 -6.96
C ALA A 58 -21.85 14.39 -6.32
N ALA A 59 -22.88 13.54 -6.39
CA ALA A 59 -24.17 13.76 -5.76
C ALA A 59 -24.26 13.18 -4.34
N GLY A 60 -23.23 12.43 -3.92
CA GLY A 60 -23.15 11.77 -2.62
C GLY A 60 -23.79 10.37 -2.59
N ASN A 61 -24.18 9.81 -3.74
CA ASN A 61 -24.63 8.42 -3.83
C ASN A 61 -23.46 7.50 -3.53
N ARG A 62 -23.74 6.35 -2.88
CA ARG A 62 -22.73 5.41 -2.44
C ARG A 62 -22.95 4.03 -3.06
N ASP A 63 -21.88 3.45 -3.60
CA ASP A 63 -21.79 2.07 -4.01
C ASP A 63 -20.75 1.38 -3.10
N THR A 64 -21.18 0.35 -2.37
CA THR A 64 -20.34 -0.36 -1.41
C THR A 64 -20.02 -1.74 -1.92
N ARG A 65 -18.73 -2.10 -1.90
CA ARG A 65 -18.21 -3.38 -2.38
C ARG A 65 -17.36 -4.04 -1.31
N LYS A 66 -17.48 -5.36 -1.19
CA LYS A 66 -16.55 -6.17 -0.40
C LYS A 66 -15.59 -6.87 -1.33
N LEU A 67 -14.35 -6.93 -0.94
CA LEU A 67 -13.31 -7.57 -1.75
C LEU A 67 -12.18 -8.12 -0.88
N ARG A 68 -11.45 -9.07 -1.44
CA ARG A 68 -10.21 -9.61 -0.90
C ARG A 68 -9.04 -9.16 -1.75
N ARG A 69 -7.98 -8.72 -1.08
CA ARG A 69 -6.72 -8.38 -1.72
C ARG A 69 -5.64 -9.38 -1.32
N TYR A 70 -4.95 -9.90 -2.31
CA TYR A 70 -3.81 -10.77 -2.16
C TYR A 70 -2.59 -10.10 -2.77
N SER A 71 -1.48 -10.06 -2.03
CA SER A 71 -0.20 -9.52 -2.49
C SER A 71 0.90 -10.52 -2.20
N ARG A 72 1.69 -10.83 -3.23
CA ARG A 72 2.85 -11.70 -3.13
C ARG A 72 4.03 -11.04 -3.83
N LEU A 73 5.09 -10.78 -3.07
CA LEU A 73 6.37 -10.29 -3.57
C LEU A 73 7.35 -11.46 -3.56
N ASP A 74 7.82 -11.88 -4.73
CA ASP A 74 8.82 -12.93 -4.85
C ASP A 74 10.24 -12.34 -4.79
N SER A 75 10.40 -11.07 -5.18
CA SER A 75 11.59 -10.23 -5.03
C SER A 75 11.18 -8.74 -5.09
N ALA A 76 12.15 -7.84 -4.93
CA ALA A 76 11.90 -6.39 -5.06
C ALA A 76 11.29 -6.01 -6.42
N ASP A 77 11.62 -6.75 -7.48
CA ASP A 77 11.22 -6.47 -8.86
C ASP A 77 10.12 -7.41 -9.39
N ASN A 78 9.71 -8.42 -8.60
CA ASN A 78 8.70 -9.39 -9.01
C ASN A 78 7.59 -9.46 -7.98
N GLY A 79 6.39 -9.10 -8.40
CA GLY A 79 5.22 -9.10 -7.53
C GLY A 79 3.95 -9.56 -8.26
N ARG A 80 3.05 -10.17 -7.52
CA ARG A 80 1.73 -10.58 -8.01
C ARG A 80 0.65 -10.06 -7.05
N TYR A 81 -0.38 -9.50 -7.62
CA TYR A 81 -1.49 -8.90 -6.89
C TYR A 81 -2.80 -9.37 -7.47
N LEU A 82 -3.74 -9.68 -6.61
CA LEU A 82 -5.10 -10.01 -6.99
C LEU A 82 -6.07 -9.22 -6.09
N LEU A 83 -6.98 -8.48 -6.73
CA LEU A 83 -8.20 -8.00 -6.08
C LEU A 83 -9.35 -8.88 -6.57
N LEU A 84 -10.09 -9.47 -5.66
CA LEU A 84 -11.23 -10.31 -5.95
C LEU A 84 -12.47 -9.75 -5.25
N PHE A 85 -13.48 -9.40 -6.03
CA PHE A 85 -14.72 -8.80 -5.52
C PHE A 85 -15.70 -9.89 -5.08
N ASP A 86 -16.23 -9.78 -3.87
CA ASP A 86 -17.13 -10.72 -3.24
C ASP A 86 -18.59 -10.23 -3.21
N ASP A 87 -18.79 -8.89 -3.15
CA ASP A 87 -20.10 -8.26 -3.04
C ASP A 87 -20.05 -6.84 -3.62
N PRO A 88 -21.13 -6.32 -4.23
CA PRO A 88 -22.46 -6.92 -4.47
C PRO A 88 -22.47 -7.92 -5.64
N PRO A 89 -23.61 -8.59 -5.91
CA PRO A 89 -23.72 -9.62 -6.95
C PRO A 89 -23.26 -9.16 -8.35
N GLU A 90 -23.41 -7.87 -8.68
CA GLU A 90 -23.04 -7.29 -9.98
C GLU A 90 -21.53 -7.31 -10.25
N VAL A 91 -20.71 -7.34 -9.20
CA VAL A 91 -19.24 -7.38 -9.30
C VAL A 91 -18.66 -8.66 -8.72
N ARG A 92 -19.49 -9.57 -8.18
CA ARG A 92 -19.02 -10.81 -7.56
C ARG A 92 -18.22 -11.65 -8.54
N GLY A 93 -17.08 -12.16 -8.09
CA GLY A 93 -16.15 -12.96 -8.90
C GLY A 93 -15.30 -12.15 -9.89
N VAL A 94 -15.52 -10.84 -10.01
CA VAL A 94 -14.63 -9.99 -10.79
C VAL A 94 -13.25 -9.98 -10.12
N GLY A 95 -12.21 -10.26 -10.91
CA GLY A 95 -10.82 -10.31 -10.45
C GLY A 95 -9.93 -9.34 -11.22
N LEU A 96 -9.18 -8.50 -10.53
CA LEU A 96 -8.08 -7.71 -11.11
C LEU A 96 -6.76 -8.41 -10.78
N LEU A 97 -6.18 -9.06 -11.78
CA LEU A 97 -4.89 -9.74 -11.66
C LEU A 97 -3.79 -8.84 -12.21
N THR A 98 -2.75 -8.61 -11.40
CA THR A 98 -1.60 -7.79 -11.79
C THR A 98 -0.32 -8.54 -11.50
N THR A 99 0.59 -8.57 -12.49
CA THR A 99 1.92 -9.15 -12.37
C THR A 99 2.98 -8.11 -12.71
N ILE A 100 3.96 -7.97 -11.84
CA ILE A 100 5.18 -7.20 -12.07
C ILE A 100 6.30 -8.23 -12.26
N GLN A 101 6.94 -8.25 -13.44
CA GLN A 101 8.07 -9.17 -13.74
C GLN A 101 9.40 -8.44 -13.82
N HIS A 102 9.38 -7.13 -13.89
CA HIS A 102 10.50 -6.21 -13.88
C HIS A 102 9.92 -4.82 -13.68
N PRO A 103 10.66 -3.83 -13.16
CA PRO A 103 10.11 -2.47 -13.00
C PRO A 103 9.40 -1.92 -14.23
N ASP A 104 9.81 -2.38 -15.43
CA ASP A 104 9.26 -1.91 -16.71
C ASP A 104 8.12 -2.78 -17.28
N SER A 105 7.83 -3.93 -16.68
CA SER A 105 6.85 -4.88 -17.18
C SER A 105 5.73 -5.10 -16.17
N ILE A 106 4.72 -4.25 -16.21
CA ILE A 106 3.48 -4.43 -15.46
C ILE A 106 2.42 -4.96 -16.42
N GLN A 107 1.92 -6.14 -16.12
CA GLN A 107 0.81 -6.76 -16.83
C GLN A 107 -0.41 -6.77 -15.90
N ALA A 108 -1.50 -6.19 -16.35
CA ALA A 108 -2.75 -6.20 -15.60
C ALA A 108 -3.90 -6.64 -16.50
N GLY A 109 -4.77 -7.49 -15.95
CA GLY A 109 -5.96 -7.97 -16.63
C GLY A 109 -7.14 -8.06 -15.67
N ILE A 110 -8.34 -7.74 -16.18
CA ILE A 110 -9.59 -7.96 -15.45
C ILE A 110 -10.24 -9.26 -15.95
N TYR A 111 -10.57 -10.11 -15.00
CA TYR A 111 -11.48 -11.23 -15.21
C TYR A 111 -12.90 -10.76 -14.89
N LEU A 112 -13.80 -10.92 -15.87
CA LEU A 112 -15.22 -10.59 -15.76
C LEU A 112 -16.02 -11.87 -16.01
N PRO A 113 -16.60 -12.54 -14.99
CA PRO A 113 -17.33 -13.80 -15.16
C PRO A 113 -18.40 -13.75 -16.24
N ALA A 114 -19.11 -12.62 -16.38
CA ALA A 114 -20.15 -12.41 -17.37
C ALA A 114 -19.66 -12.41 -18.84
N PHE A 115 -18.34 -12.25 -19.06
CA PHE A 115 -17.74 -12.18 -20.40
C PHE A 115 -16.94 -13.44 -20.77
N GLY A 116 -17.08 -14.52 -19.98
CA GLY A 116 -16.45 -15.82 -20.22
C GLY A 116 -15.03 -15.92 -19.68
N ASP A 117 -14.37 -17.04 -19.96
CA ASP A 117 -13.13 -17.51 -19.34
C ASP A 117 -11.89 -16.84 -19.94
N LYS A 118 -11.81 -15.51 -19.88
CA LYS A 118 -10.65 -14.75 -20.40
C LYS A 118 -10.35 -13.52 -19.55
N LEU A 119 -9.09 -13.12 -19.53
CA LEU A 119 -8.66 -11.83 -19.03
C LEU A 119 -8.79 -10.75 -20.12
N ILE A 120 -9.30 -9.60 -19.74
CA ILE A 120 -9.24 -8.40 -20.56
C ILE A 120 -7.94 -7.67 -20.18
N GLU A 121 -6.91 -7.83 -21.02
CA GLU A 121 -5.52 -7.42 -20.70
C GLU A 121 -5.23 -5.93 -20.98
N SER A 122 -6.15 -5.16 -21.53
CA SER A 122 -5.90 -3.76 -21.90
C SER A 122 -5.88 -2.77 -20.71
N ILE A 123 -6.00 -3.27 -19.48
CA ILE A 123 -6.07 -2.45 -18.29
C ILE A 123 -4.68 -2.18 -17.76
N GLY A 124 -4.39 -0.91 -17.46
CA GLY A 124 -3.10 -0.50 -16.94
C GLY A 124 -2.09 -0.07 -18.02
N GLN A 125 -2.47 0.02 -19.29
CA GLN A 125 -1.64 0.67 -20.31
C GLN A 125 -1.55 2.19 -20.09
N ASN A 126 -2.56 2.77 -19.44
CA ASN A 126 -2.59 4.17 -19.06
C ASN A 126 -2.56 4.31 -17.53
N GLU A 127 -1.51 4.94 -17.00
CA GLU A 127 -1.34 5.17 -15.56
C GLU A 127 -2.47 5.97 -14.91
N SER A 128 -3.25 6.70 -15.68
CA SER A 128 -4.40 7.49 -15.19
C SER A 128 -5.74 6.78 -15.33
N GLU A 129 -5.79 5.60 -15.95
CA GLU A 129 -7.03 4.87 -16.18
C GLU A 129 -7.52 4.20 -14.90
N SER A 130 -8.72 4.58 -14.48
CA SER A 130 -9.38 4.00 -13.31
C SER A 130 -10.02 2.66 -13.68
N PHE A 131 -10.08 1.72 -12.73
CA PHE A 131 -10.72 0.43 -12.95
C PHE A 131 -12.09 0.36 -12.24
N LEU A 132 -13.06 -0.31 -12.86
CA LEU A 132 -14.39 -0.63 -12.30
C LEU A 132 -15.13 0.57 -11.66
N GLY A 133 -14.95 1.77 -12.20
CA GLY A 133 -15.56 3.00 -11.69
C GLY A 133 -14.96 3.56 -10.41
N THR A 134 -13.86 2.99 -9.91
CA THR A 134 -13.11 3.54 -8.78
C THR A 134 -12.29 4.78 -9.19
N ASP A 135 -11.71 5.50 -8.23
CA ASP A 135 -10.75 6.57 -8.51
C ASP A 135 -9.30 6.06 -8.55
N PHE A 136 -9.09 4.80 -8.23
CA PHE A 136 -7.78 4.16 -8.29
C PHE A 136 -7.46 3.68 -9.71
N SER A 137 -6.25 3.94 -10.16
CA SER A 137 -5.64 3.21 -11.26
C SER A 137 -4.90 1.98 -10.72
N VAL A 138 -4.54 1.05 -11.60
CA VAL A 138 -3.69 -0.10 -11.22
C VAL A 138 -2.38 0.37 -10.58
N TYR A 139 -1.78 1.44 -11.13
CA TYR A 139 -0.53 2.01 -10.61
C TYR A 139 -0.64 2.64 -9.22
N ASP A 140 -1.83 3.10 -8.81
CA ASP A 140 -2.04 3.64 -7.47
C ASP A 140 -2.05 2.53 -6.38
N LEU A 141 -2.18 1.27 -6.80
CA LEU A 141 -2.22 0.09 -5.92
C LEU A 141 -0.86 -0.63 -5.81
N LEU A 142 0.13 -0.21 -6.60
CA LEU A 142 1.44 -0.82 -6.70
C LEU A 142 2.52 0.08 -6.08
N PRO A 143 3.62 -0.50 -5.56
CA PRO A 143 4.78 0.29 -5.15
C PRO A 143 5.40 0.98 -6.36
N GLU A 144 5.94 2.19 -6.15
CA GLU A 144 6.63 2.96 -7.19
C GLU A 144 8.08 2.49 -7.30
N PRO A 145 8.52 1.91 -8.45
CA PRO A 145 9.88 1.46 -8.62
C PRO A 145 10.87 2.63 -8.50
N LEU A 146 11.83 2.53 -7.56
CA LEU A 146 12.80 3.60 -7.28
C LEU A 146 13.63 4.00 -8.50
N GLU A 147 13.86 3.06 -9.41
CA GLU A 147 14.71 3.27 -10.59
C GLU A 147 13.98 3.99 -11.75
N LYS A 148 12.63 4.01 -11.73
CA LYS A 148 11.82 4.66 -12.78
C LYS A 148 11.60 6.14 -12.57
N TYR A 149 11.82 6.62 -11.34
CA TYR A 149 11.47 7.96 -10.93
C TYR A 149 12.66 8.71 -10.37
N HIS A 150 12.62 10.02 -10.53
CA HIS A 150 13.51 10.93 -9.82
C HIS A 150 12.76 11.53 -8.63
N PHE A 151 13.35 11.40 -7.44
CA PHE A 151 12.79 11.84 -6.17
C PHE A 151 13.49 13.11 -5.71
N GLN A 152 12.81 14.23 -5.74
CA GLN A 152 13.35 15.53 -5.32
C GLN A 152 12.75 15.92 -3.98
N ARG A 153 13.59 16.02 -2.94
CA ARG A 153 13.17 16.55 -1.64
C ARG A 153 12.94 18.06 -1.77
N GLN A 154 11.78 18.50 -1.33
CA GLN A 154 11.42 19.89 -1.12
C GLN A 154 11.69 20.30 0.33
N SER A 155 11.45 21.57 0.67
CA SER A 155 11.49 22.02 2.06
C SER A 155 10.50 21.22 2.90
N ASP A 156 10.97 20.76 4.05
CA ASP A 156 10.13 20.04 5.01
C ASP A 156 8.98 20.96 5.46
N ASN A 157 7.85 20.36 5.82
CA ASN A 157 6.67 21.10 6.23
C ASN A 157 6.07 20.51 7.51
N MET A 158 5.50 21.36 8.34
CA MET A 158 4.72 20.95 9.51
C MET A 158 3.24 21.16 9.22
N ILE A 159 2.44 20.08 9.32
CA ILE A 159 1.00 20.10 9.12
C ILE A 159 0.35 19.64 10.43
N GLY A 160 -0.39 20.55 11.07
CA GLY A 160 -0.79 20.36 12.45
C GLY A 160 0.43 20.25 13.36
N GLU A 161 0.54 19.18 14.12
CA GLU A 161 1.67 18.89 15.04
C GLU A 161 2.68 17.89 14.45
N VAL A 162 2.55 17.54 13.17
CA VAL A 162 3.39 16.50 12.54
C VAL A 162 4.33 17.12 11.52
N ASN A 163 5.61 16.76 11.60
CA ASN A 163 6.62 17.12 10.60
C ASN A 163 6.64 16.13 9.45
N TYR A 164 6.77 16.66 8.22
CA TYR A 164 6.75 15.90 6.98
C TYR A 164 7.99 16.18 6.13
N PHE A 165 8.55 15.12 5.54
CA PHE A 165 9.33 15.23 4.32
C PHE A 165 8.37 15.40 3.16
N ILE A 166 8.66 16.35 2.27
CA ILE A 166 7.91 16.58 1.05
C ILE A 166 8.75 16.14 -0.13
N ILE A 167 8.28 15.11 -0.86
CA ILE A 167 9.04 14.52 -1.96
C ILE A 167 8.25 14.66 -3.26
N ASP A 168 8.81 15.43 -4.19
CA ASP A 168 8.31 15.51 -5.57
C ASP A 168 8.88 14.37 -6.41
N ILE A 169 8.02 13.74 -7.19
CA ILE A 169 8.32 12.60 -8.03
C ILE A 169 8.19 12.99 -9.48
N TYR A 170 9.23 12.77 -10.24
CA TYR A 170 9.29 13.04 -11.69
C TYR A 170 9.56 11.74 -12.43
N LYS A 171 8.94 11.56 -13.59
CA LYS A 171 9.35 10.49 -14.52
C LYS A 171 10.77 10.76 -14.97
N GLN A 172 11.61 9.74 -15.10
CA GLN A 172 13.05 9.89 -15.42
C GLN A 172 13.30 10.79 -16.65
N ASN A 173 12.50 10.65 -17.70
CA ASN A 173 12.62 11.44 -18.92
C ASN A 173 12.32 12.94 -18.73
N ASN A 174 11.74 13.32 -17.61
CA ASN A 174 11.29 14.68 -17.31
C ASN A 174 12.11 15.37 -16.19
N ALA A 175 12.94 14.62 -15.49
CA ALA A 175 13.66 15.10 -14.29
C ALA A 175 14.61 16.29 -14.54
N GLN A 176 15.06 16.49 -15.77
CA GLN A 176 15.99 17.55 -16.14
C GLN A 176 15.32 18.78 -16.75
N ARG A 177 14.01 18.78 -16.93
CA ARG A 177 13.24 19.89 -17.50
C ARG A 177 12.58 20.67 -16.37
N GLY A 178 13.17 21.79 -15.98
CA GLY A 178 12.72 22.61 -14.85
C GLY A 178 11.33 23.27 -14.98
N ASP A 179 10.68 23.14 -16.14
CA ASP A 179 9.35 23.67 -16.48
C ASP A 179 8.22 22.63 -16.40
N ILE A 180 8.55 21.36 -16.12
CA ILE A 180 7.55 20.29 -16.02
C ILE A 180 7.13 20.09 -14.57
N PRO A 181 5.81 20.09 -14.28
CA PRO A 181 5.33 19.80 -12.93
C PRO A 181 5.66 18.36 -12.50
N PRO A 182 5.76 18.10 -11.19
CA PRO A 182 5.94 16.73 -10.71
C PRO A 182 4.77 15.84 -11.13
N TYR A 183 5.03 14.56 -11.32
CA TYR A 183 4.01 13.55 -11.55
C TYR A 183 3.17 13.34 -10.28
N LYS A 184 3.85 13.18 -9.12
CA LYS A 184 3.24 13.04 -7.80
C LYS A 184 4.03 13.83 -6.77
N ARG A 185 3.41 14.07 -5.62
CA ARG A 185 4.05 14.59 -4.40
C ARG A 185 3.64 13.75 -3.21
N HIS A 186 4.63 13.21 -2.50
CA HIS A 186 4.41 12.48 -1.26
C HIS A 186 4.63 13.38 -0.03
N TYR A 187 3.76 13.18 0.95
CA TYR A 187 3.86 13.71 2.30
C TYR A 187 4.19 12.55 3.23
N ILE A 188 5.44 12.51 3.69
CA ILE A 188 6.00 11.40 4.46
C ILE A 188 6.25 11.88 5.88
N ARG A 189 5.63 11.24 6.86
CA ARG A 189 5.85 11.59 8.27
C ARG A 189 7.30 11.36 8.67
N GLN A 190 7.90 12.32 9.38
CA GLN A 190 9.29 12.20 9.82
C GLN A 190 9.49 11.23 10.99
N ASP A 191 8.46 11.03 11.83
CA ASP A 191 8.53 10.16 13.00
C ASP A 191 8.55 8.67 12.64
N ASN A 192 7.84 8.27 11.58
CA ASN A 192 7.69 6.87 11.22
C ASN A 192 7.93 6.55 9.72
N TYR A 193 8.23 7.55 8.89
CA TYR A 193 8.46 7.43 7.45
C TYR A 193 7.26 6.87 6.65
N TYR A 194 6.04 7.00 7.19
CA TYR A 194 4.85 6.55 6.48
C TYR A 194 4.31 7.64 5.54
N ILE A 195 3.97 7.26 4.30
CA ILE A 195 3.33 8.17 3.33
C ILE A 195 1.86 8.31 3.74
N THR A 196 1.46 9.49 4.22
CA THR A 196 0.08 9.72 4.63
C THR A 196 -0.75 10.43 3.59
N ARG A 197 -0.11 11.10 2.63
CA ARG A 197 -0.79 11.77 1.52
C ARG A 197 0.06 11.70 0.25
N THR A 198 -0.62 11.53 -0.87
CA THR A 198 -0.06 11.64 -2.22
C THR A 198 -0.94 12.52 -3.07
N ASP A 199 -0.38 13.60 -3.60
CA ASP A 199 -1.03 14.44 -4.61
C ASP A 199 -0.54 14.03 -5.99
N THR A 200 -1.45 13.85 -6.96
CA THR A 200 -1.13 13.56 -8.36
C THR A 200 -1.48 14.77 -9.22
N PHE A 201 -0.55 15.18 -10.08
CA PHE A 201 -0.65 16.40 -10.86
C PHE A 201 -0.97 16.12 -12.33
N ASP A 202 -1.76 17.00 -12.94
CA ASP A 202 -1.95 17.03 -14.39
C ASP A 202 -0.78 17.73 -15.07
N ARG A 203 -0.78 17.73 -16.42
CA ARG A 203 0.26 18.39 -17.24
C ARG A 203 0.40 19.89 -17.01
N HIS A 204 -0.56 20.53 -16.34
CA HIS A 204 -0.55 21.94 -16.01
C HIS A 204 -0.16 22.22 -14.56
N GLY A 205 0.26 21.20 -13.81
CA GLY A 205 0.66 21.30 -12.40
C GLY A 205 -0.52 21.46 -11.43
N ARG A 206 -1.74 21.14 -11.85
CA ARG A 206 -2.92 21.15 -10.97
C ARG A 206 -3.13 19.77 -10.39
N ILE A 207 -3.38 19.70 -9.08
CA ILE A 207 -3.76 18.45 -8.42
C ILE A 207 -5.11 18.00 -8.98
N TYR A 208 -5.16 16.78 -9.52
CA TYR A 208 -6.40 16.19 -10.01
C TYR A 208 -6.84 14.95 -9.23
N LYS A 209 -5.91 14.29 -8.52
CA LYS A 209 -6.19 13.20 -7.59
C LYS A 209 -5.42 13.42 -6.29
N GLN A 210 -6.02 13.08 -5.18
CA GLN A 210 -5.38 13.09 -3.88
C GLN A 210 -5.70 11.79 -3.15
N GLN A 211 -4.67 11.09 -2.71
CA GLN A 211 -4.78 9.90 -1.86
C GLN A 211 -4.36 10.26 -0.45
N THR A 212 -5.17 9.89 0.55
CA THR A 212 -4.85 10.06 1.96
C THR A 212 -5.00 8.76 2.72
N HIS A 213 -4.13 8.57 3.72
CA HIS A 213 -4.10 7.37 4.55
C HIS A 213 -4.45 7.73 6.00
N HIS A 214 -5.37 6.97 6.59
CA HIS A 214 -5.92 7.21 7.91
C HIS A 214 -5.86 5.95 8.78
N ASP A 215 -6.11 6.12 10.08
CA ASP A 215 -6.07 5.04 11.08
C ASP A 215 -4.75 4.23 11.01
N LEU A 216 -3.63 4.96 11.16
CA LEU A 216 -2.29 4.36 11.13
C LEU A 216 -2.07 3.51 12.38
N LYS A 217 -1.65 2.26 12.20
CA LYS A 217 -1.30 1.33 13.27
C LYS A 217 0.14 0.84 13.12
N PRO A 218 0.89 0.77 14.22
CA PRO A 218 2.17 0.06 14.25
C PRO A 218 1.91 -1.44 14.21
N LEU A 219 2.67 -2.17 13.39
CA LEU A 219 2.54 -3.63 13.24
C LEU A 219 3.75 -4.42 13.77
N GLY A 220 4.69 -3.74 14.39
CA GLY A 220 5.92 -4.30 14.92
C GLY A 220 7.16 -3.74 14.24
N GLY A 221 8.29 -3.72 14.97
CA GLY A 221 9.51 -3.07 14.50
C GLY A 221 9.27 -1.61 14.13
N GLN A 222 9.60 -1.26 12.90
CA GLN A 222 9.39 0.09 12.35
C GLN A 222 8.21 0.16 11.37
N MET A 223 7.47 -0.93 11.17
CA MET A 223 6.41 -1.01 10.19
C MET A 223 5.12 -0.39 10.70
N TRP A 224 4.51 0.42 9.86
CA TRP A 224 3.18 1.00 10.03
C TRP A 224 2.29 0.63 8.85
N ARG A 225 0.98 0.58 9.08
CA ARG A 225 -0.04 0.41 8.03
C ARG A 225 -1.25 1.28 8.34
N ALA A 226 -1.83 1.83 7.29
CA ALA A 226 -3.14 2.44 7.37
C ALA A 226 -4.24 1.37 7.30
N ASN A 227 -5.33 1.55 8.04
CA ASN A 227 -6.53 0.75 7.91
C ASN A 227 -7.58 1.44 7.03
N MET A 228 -7.35 2.68 6.65
CA MET A 228 -8.25 3.44 5.78
C MET A 228 -7.45 4.21 4.73
N MET A 229 -7.89 4.17 3.48
CA MET A 229 -7.34 4.93 2.35
C MET A 229 -8.49 5.63 1.62
N LEU A 230 -8.35 6.92 1.38
CA LEU A 230 -9.29 7.71 0.60
C LEU A 230 -8.59 8.23 -0.66
N MET A 231 -9.18 8.00 -1.82
CA MET A 231 -8.80 8.63 -3.08
C MET A 231 -9.89 9.62 -3.48
N GLU A 232 -9.51 10.86 -3.70
CA GLU A 232 -10.39 11.92 -4.16
C GLU A 232 -10.02 12.35 -5.58
N ASN A 233 -10.98 12.41 -6.46
CA ASN A 233 -10.83 12.92 -7.82
C ASN A 233 -11.38 14.35 -7.91
N MET A 234 -10.46 15.32 -7.96
CA MET A 234 -10.83 16.76 -7.97
C MET A 234 -11.56 17.19 -9.24
N LYS A 235 -11.43 16.45 -10.35
CA LYS A 235 -12.11 16.78 -11.62
C LYS A 235 -13.56 16.33 -11.61
N THR A 236 -13.82 15.11 -11.16
CA THR A 236 -15.15 14.50 -11.16
C THR A 236 -15.89 14.72 -9.85
N ARG A 237 -15.19 15.11 -8.78
CA ARG A 237 -15.67 15.15 -7.39
C ARG A 237 -16.17 13.77 -6.91
N HIS A 238 -15.62 12.72 -7.48
CA HIS A 238 -15.83 11.35 -7.06
C HIS A 238 -14.78 10.97 -6.03
N GLN A 239 -15.13 10.07 -5.11
CA GLN A 239 -14.25 9.59 -4.06
C GLN A 239 -14.36 8.07 -3.95
N THR A 240 -13.24 7.42 -3.69
CA THR A 240 -13.20 6.00 -3.35
C THR A 240 -12.51 5.80 -2.01
N LEU A 241 -13.27 5.32 -1.02
CA LEU A 241 -12.78 4.96 0.31
C LEU A 241 -12.54 3.46 0.38
N ILE A 242 -11.37 3.03 0.82
CA ILE A 242 -11.05 1.64 1.13
C ILE A 242 -10.82 1.53 2.64
N LYS A 243 -11.54 0.63 3.31
CA LYS A 243 -11.35 0.25 4.69
C LYS A 243 -10.85 -1.18 4.76
N ILE A 244 -9.76 -1.40 5.49
CA ILE A 244 -9.21 -2.74 5.77
C ILE A 244 -9.90 -3.27 7.02
N GLU A 245 -10.63 -4.36 6.90
CA GLU A 245 -11.31 -5.00 8.04
C GLU A 245 -10.44 -6.08 8.69
N ARG A 246 -9.69 -6.81 7.86
CA ARG A 246 -8.75 -7.82 8.32
C ARG A 246 -7.49 -7.81 7.49
N ARG A 247 -6.34 -8.04 8.12
CA ARG A 247 -5.03 -8.18 7.46
C ARG A 247 -4.27 -9.35 8.05
N VAL A 248 -3.70 -10.19 7.19
CA VAL A 248 -2.88 -11.35 7.57
C VAL A 248 -1.57 -11.32 6.78
N PHE A 249 -0.47 -11.51 7.49
CA PHE A 249 0.87 -11.63 6.90
C PHE A 249 1.29 -13.10 6.95
N SER A 250 0.93 -13.87 5.95
CA SER A 250 1.25 -15.29 5.88
C SER A 250 1.28 -15.79 4.45
N ARG A 251 2.29 -16.61 4.14
CA ARG A 251 2.41 -17.30 2.86
C ARG A 251 1.22 -18.24 2.59
N ASP A 252 0.68 -18.85 3.64
CA ASP A 252 -0.41 -19.82 3.52
C ASP A 252 -1.70 -19.18 3.03
N TYR A 253 -1.90 -17.87 3.31
CA TYR A 253 -3.03 -17.10 2.81
C TYR A 253 -2.85 -16.61 1.36
N VAL A 254 -1.62 -16.71 0.81
CA VAL A 254 -1.27 -16.17 -0.50
C VAL A 254 -0.49 -17.20 -1.31
N PRO A 255 -1.05 -18.41 -1.55
CA PRO A 255 -0.41 -19.42 -2.35
C PRO A 255 -0.28 -18.94 -3.81
N GLU A 256 0.72 -19.46 -4.51
CA GLU A 256 1.05 -19.03 -5.87
C GLU A 256 -0.07 -19.30 -6.88
N SER A 257 -0.84 -20.38 -6.66
CA SER A 257 -1.96 -20.78 -7.51
C SER A 257 -3.06 -19.74 -7.64
N LEU A 258 -3.21 -18.83 -6.66
CA LEU A 258 -4.22 -17.74 -6.70
C LEU A 258 -4.05 -16.79 -7.90
N PHE A 259 -2.83 -16.64 -8.39
CA PHE A 259 -2.49 -15.63 -9.40
C PHE A 259 -2.55 -16.18 -10.82
N THR A 260 -3.59 -16.97 -11.12
CA THR A 260 -3.82 -17.54 -12.45
C THR A 260 -5.27 -17.30 -12.89
N LEU A 261 -5.46 -17.17 -14.21
CA LEU A 261 -6.82 -17.11 -14.77
C LEU A 261 -7.61 -18.38 -14.44
N GLN A 262 -6.96 -19.55 -14.50
CA GLN A 262 -7.62 -20.82 -14.20
C GLN A 262 -8.19 -20.85 -12.78
N TRP A 263 -7.43 -20.35 -11.80
CA TRP A 263 -7.92 -20.24 -10.43
C TRP A 263 -9.15 -19.34 -10.32
N LEU A 264 -9.17 -18.19 -11.03
CA LEU A 264 -10.32 -17.28 -11.04
C LEU A 264 -11.57 -17.98 -11.63
N ILE A 265 -11.40 -18.74 -12.70
CA ILE A 265 -12.49 -19.52 -13.33
C ILE A 265 -13.04 -20.57 -12.36
N ASP A 266 -12.16 -21.37 -11.77
CA ASP A 266 -12.54 -22.49 -10.91
C ASP A 266 -13.19 -22.02 -9.59
N ASN A 267 -12.84 -20.82 -9.12
CA ASN A 267 -13.27 -20.29 -7.80
C ASN A 267 -14.38 -19.24 -7.89
N GLN A 268 -14.96 -18.99 -9.06
CA GLN A 268 -16.09 -18.05 -9.20
C GLN A 268 -17.33 -18.45 -8.36
N HIS A 269 -17.45 -19.72 -7.94
CA HIS A 269 -18.57 -20.24 -7.17
C HIS A 269 -18.30 -20.38 -5.65
N MET A 270 -17.06 -20.20 -5.18
CA MET A 270 -16.69 -20.43 -3.76
C MET A 270 -17.20 -19.38 -2.77
N SER A 271 -17.81 -18.30 -3.25
CA SER A 271 -18.44 -17.29 -2.39
C SER A 271 -19.75 -17.77 -1.74
N ASP A 272 -20.39 -18.79 -2.29
CA ASP A 272 -21.70 -19.24 -1.80
C ASP A 272 -21.62 -20.30 -0.69
N GLU A 273 -20.51 -21.03 -0.55
CA GLU A 273 -20.39 -22.12 0.42
C GLU A 273 -19.83 -21.72 1.81
N LYS A 274 -19.20 -20.55 1.93
CA LYS A 274 -18.60 -20.14 3.23
C LYS A 274 -19.61 -19.54 4.22
N GLU A 275 -20.75 -19.06 3.78
CA GLU A 275 -21.80 -18.57 4.69
C GLU A 275 -22.49 -19.69 5.49
N THR A 276 -22.42 -20.95 5.03
CA THR A 276 -23.10 -22.09 5.68
C THR A 276 -22.23 -22.80 6.72
N THR A 277 -20.91 -22.62 6.73
CA THR A 277 -20.02 -23.37 7.65
C THR A 277 -19.45 -22.57 8.83
N GLU A 278 -19.56 -21.23 8.84
CA GLU A 278 -19.10 -20.41 9.98
C GLU A 278 -20.10 -20.30 11.14
N ASN A 279 -21.33 -20.77 10.97
CA ASN A 279 -22.32 -20.77 12.07
C ASN A 279 -22.12 -21.90 13.10
N ASP A 280 -21.16 -22.80 12.91
CA ASP A 280 -21.03 -24.01 13.78
C ASP A 280 -19.71 -24.15 14.56
N LYS A 281 -18.84 -23.14 14.62
CA LYS A 281 -17.67 -23.17 15.52
C LYS A 281 -17.48 -21.85 16.23
N GLY A 282 -18.08 -21.80 17.41
CA GLY A 282 -17.95 -20.69 18.35
C GLY A 282 -16.54 -20.45 18.87
N THR A 283 -16.34 -19.20 19.29
CA THR A 283 -15.43 -18.68 20.31
C THR A 283 -13.95 -18.63 19.96
N ALA A 284 -13.52 -17.50 19.38
CA ALA A 284 -12.21 -16.94 19.68
C ALA A 284 -12.28 -15.40 19.62
N ALA A 285 -11.86 -14.80 20.73
CA ALA A 285 -11.76 -13.41 21.12
C ALA A 285 -11.97 -12.33 20.05
N SER A 286 -13.12 -11.66 20.11
CA SER A 286 -13.41 -10.38 19.45
C SER A 286 -12.72 -9.26 20.25
N VAL A 287 -11.79 -8.56 19.62
CA VAL A 287 -11.39 -7.23 20.07
C VAL A 287 -12.45 -6.26 19.57
N ASP A 288 -13.20 -5.73 20.50
CA ASP A 288 -14.34 -4.83 20.36
C ASP A 288 -13.94 -3.55 19.61
N ALA A 289 -14.47 -3.35 18.42
CA ALA A 289 -14.34 -2.11 17.67
C ALA A 289 -15.46 -1.17 18.09
N GLY A 290 -15.16 -0.30 19.04
CA GLY A 290 -16.07 0.71 19.54
C GLY A 290 -16.75 1.52 18.44
N SER A 291 -18.06 1.65 18.58
CA SER A 291 -18.96 2.51 17.86
C SER A 291 -18.40 3.94 17.71
N LEU A 292 -18.08 4.34 16.48
CA LEU A 292 -17.76 5.73 16.14
C LEU A 292 -18.94 6.37 15.42
N THR A 293 -19.65 7.19 16.14
CA THR A 293 -20.62 8.17 15.61
C THR A 293 -19.88 9.19 14.73
N LEU A 294 -20.24 9.25 13.45
CA LEU A 294 -19.77 10.28 12.52
C LEU A 294 -20.34 11.65 12.93
N GLY A 295 -19.52 12.43 13.61
CA GLY A 295 -19.72 13.86 13.77
C GLY A 295 -19.42 14.58 12.44
N ARG A 296 -20.30 15.50 12.06
CA ARG A 296 -20.18 16.38 10.90
C ARG A 296 -18.84 17.14 10.96
N LEU A 297 -18.08 17.05 9.87
CA LEU A 297 -17.10 18.03 9.44
C LEU A 297 -17.61 18.72 8.20
#